data_f0b7337b59d7158c813fbc6da1a342ed
#
_entry.id   f0b7337b59d7158c813fbc6da1a342ed
#
_cell.length_a   1.000
_cell.length_b   1.000
_cell.length_c   1.000
_cell.angle_alpha   90.00
_cell.angle_beta   90.00
_cell.angle_gamma   90.00
#
_symmetry.space_group_name_H-M   'P 1'
#
loop_
_entity.id
_entity.type
_entity.pdbx_description
1 polymer ?
#
loop_
_entity_poly.entity_id
_entity_poly.type
_entity_poly.pdbx_seq_one_letter_code
_entity_poly.pdbx_strand_id
1 'polypeptide(L)'
;MKDSNKLILHLCADIGSDTKPYKDAGYHVMCLGKRYGVENFNVKEMGFVGQIYGIIANPVCTEFSIATGFDKKRDTEKGMFLVNHCLRIIDECGKDTLKFYVIENPATGRLKEFLGKPQYVYEPWWYGDPWTKKTALWGKFNIPQRKYFRWEDVPKNHNLYVRPRRGKPSMAFLHKSAKQHIFNLRHFIVEDDMSFRSLCPQEFAMAFFGVNR
;
A
#
# COMPACT_ATOMS: atom_id res chain seq x y z
N MET A 1 4.80 -9.01 -24.87
CA MET A 1 4.13 -7.77 -25.33
C MET A 1 4.10 -6.80 -24.18
N LYS A 2 4.55 -5.54 -24.36
CA LYS A 2 4.43 -4.53 -23.29
C LYS A 2 2.96 -4.15 -23.14
N ASP A 3 2.43 -4.20 -21.93
CA ASP A 3 1.04 -3.82 -21.61
C ASP A 3 0.83 -2.29 -21.62
N SER A 4 1.42 -1.62 -22.60
CA SER A 4 1.52 -0.16 -22.73
C SER A 4 0.18 0.59 -22.82
N ASN A 5 -0.93 -0.13 -22.96
CA ASN A 5 -2.26 0.46 -23.07
C ASN A 5 -3.07 0.36 -21.76
N LYS A 6 -2.51 -0.23 -20.70
CA LYS A 6 -3.20 -0.40 -19.42
C LYS A 6 -2.78 0.70 -18.45
N LEU A 7 -3.75 1.46 -17.96
CA LEU A 7 -3.53 2.53 -16.99
C LEU A 7 -3.84 2.04 -15.56
N ILE A 8 -2.88 2.22 -14.66
CA ILE A 8 -3.05 2.04 -13.21
C ILE A 8 -3.12 3.42 -12.57
N LEU A 9 -4.16 3.68 -11.79
CA LEU A 9 -4.19 4.83 -10.88
C LEU A 9 -3.65 4.41 -9.51
N HIS A 10 -2.70 5.18 -8.99
CA HIS A 10 -2.21 5.05 -7.63
C HIS A 10 -2.59 6.29 -6.84
N LEU A 11 -3.62 6.16 -6.00
CA LEU A 11 -4.19 7.25 -5.23
C LEU A 11 -3.49 7.38 -3.88
N CYS A 12 -3.26 8.61 -3.44
CA CYS A 12 -2.48 8.93 -2.25
C CYS A 12 -1.05 8.36 -2.30
N ALA A 13 -0.45 8.37 -3.49
CA ALA A 13 0.82 7.72 -3.80
C ALA A 13 1.96 8.72 -3.84
N ASP A 14 2.63 8.94 -2.72
CA ASP A 14 3.81 9.82 -2.71
C ASP A 14 5.07 9.11 -3.22
N ILE A 15 5.19 7.79 -3.02
CA ILE A 15 6.40 7.01 -3.33
C ILE A 15 6.22 6.06 -4.52
N GLY A 16 5.01 5.52 -4.71
CA GLY A 16 4.70 4.61 -5.81
C GLY A 16 5.27 3.18 -5.68
N SER A 17 5.62 2.76 -4.47
CA SER A 17 6.21 1.43 -4.23
C SER A 17 5.27 0.27 -4.57
N ASP A 18 3.98 0.45 -4.34
CA ASP A 18 2.94 -0.55 -4.62
C ASP A 18 2.78 -0.82 -6.12
N THR A 19 2.97 0.22 -6.94
CA THR A 19 2.78 0.15 -8.40
C THR A 19 4.07 -0.07 -9.18
N LYS A 20 5.22 -0.14 -8.50
CA LYS A 20 6.50 -0.40 -9.17
C LYS A 20 6.48 -1.65 -10.06
N PRO A 21 5.94 -2.83 -9.63
CA PRO A 21 5.89 -4.00 -10.51
C PRO A 21 5.09 -3.79 -11.78
N TYR A 22 3.99 -3.01 -11.72
CA TYR A 22 3.22 -2.64 -12.91
C TYR A 22 4.03 -1.76 -13.86
N LYS A 23 4.71 -0.73 -13.31
CA LYS A 23 5.58 0.16 -14.09
C LYS A 23 6.71 -0.60 -14.77
N ASP A 24 7.36 -1.51 -14.05
CA ASP A 24 8.43 -2.36 -14.57
C ASP A 24 7.95 -3.29 -15.70
N ALA A 25 6.68 -3.72 -15.63
CA ALA A 25 6.03 -4.54 -16.66
C ALA A 25 5.53 -3.72 -17.88
N GLY A 26 5.66 -2.39 -17.84
CA GLY A 26 5.31 -1.51 -18.96
C GLY A 26 3.88 -0.95 -18.92
N TYR A 27 3.18 -1.05 -17.80
CA TYR A 27 1.91 -0.35 -17.61
C TYR A 27 2.13 1.16 -17.46
N HIS A 28 1.18 1.96 -17.91
CA HIS A 28 1.13 3.36 -17.53
C HIS A 28 0.68 3.46 -16.07
N VAL A 29 1.45 4.17 -15.25
CA VAL A 29 1.12 4.40 -13.84
C VAL A 29 1.00 5.89 -13.60
N MET A 30 -0.19 6.32 -13.17
CA MET A 30 -0.45 7.69 -12.74
C MET A 30 -0.56 7.74 -11.23
N CYS A 31 0.38 8.43 -10.58
CA CYS A 31 0.40 8.62 -9.13
C CYS A 31 -0.25 9.97 -8.78
N LEU A 32 -1.27 9.94 -7.93
CA LEU A 32 -1.91 11.11 -7.33
C LEU A 32 -1.52 11.17 -5.86
N GLY A 33 -0.64 12.10 -5.51
CA GLY A 33 -0.14 12.32 -4.16
C GLY A 33 -0.26 13.78 -3.75
N LYS A 34 0.69 14.30 -2.97
CA LYS A 34 0.69 15.68 -2.48
C LYS A 34 0.63 16.75 -3.56
N ARG A 35 1.22 16.47 -4.74
CA ARG A 35 1.30 17.42 -5.85
C ARG A 35 0.05 17.43 -6.71
N TYR A 36 -0.60 16.27 -6.87
CA TYR A 36 -1.84 16.10 -7.62
C TYR A 36 -2.83 15.44 -6.68
N GLY A 37 -3.53 16.26 -5.89
CA GLY A 37 -4.43 15.78 -4.85
C GLY A 37 -5.59 14.96 -5.41
N VAL A 38 -5.94 13.89 -4.72
CA VAL A 38 -7.07 13.02 -5.08
C VAL A 38 -8.41 13.77 -4.98
N GLU A 39 -8.47 14.83 -4.16
CA GLU A 39 -9.64 15.68 -3.95
C GLU A 39 -10.08 16.40 -5.22
N ASN A 40 -9.12 16.82 -6.04
CA ASN A 40 -9.35 17.60 -7.26
C ASN A 40 -9.36 16.74 -8.53
N PHE A 41 -9.12 15.43 -8.41
CA PHE A 41 -9.06 14.56 -9.58
C PHE A 41 -10.47 14.16 -10.02
N ASN A 42 -10.76 14.39 -11.29
CA ASN A 42 -12.02 14.04 -11.92
C ASN A 42 -11.77 13.13 -13.12
N VAL A 43 -12.21 11.88 -13.02
CA VAL A 43 -11.99 10.84 -14.05
C VAL A 43 -12.63 11.22 -15.37
N LYS A 44 -13.81 11.83 -15.35
CA LYS A 44 -14.57 12.20 -16.55
C LYS A 44 -13.91 13.34 -17.32
N GLU A 45 -13.49 14.38 -16.59
CA GLU A 45 -12.82 15.55 -17.19
C GLU A 45 -11.46 15.17 -17.80
N MET A 46 -10.79 14.21 -17.21
CA MET A 46 -9.50 13.71 -17.74
C MET A 46 -9.66 12.73 -18.91
N GLY A 47 -10.88 12.36 -19.28
CA GLY A 47 -11.14 11.44 -20.40
C GLY A 47 -10.73 9.98 -20.14
N PHE A 48 -10.54 9.58 -18.88
CA PHE A 48 -10.06 8.23 -18.53
C PHE A 48 -11.15 7.21 -18.27
N VAL A 49 -12.41 7.56 -18.46
CA VAL A 49 -13.53 6.64 -18.27
C VAL A 49 -13.35 5.42 -19.19
N GLY A 50 -13.36 4.23 -18.62
CA GLY A 50 -13.19 2.96 -19.35
C GLY A 50 -11.73 2.62 -19.74
N GLN A 51 -10.76 3.50 -19.47
CA GLN A 51 -9.35 3.26 -19.79
C GLN A 51 -8.53 2.76 -18.60
N ILE A 52 -9.07 2.91 -17.38
CA ILE A 52 -8.36 2.55 -16.15
C ILE A 52 -8.47 1.04 -15.94
N TYR A 53 -7.32 0.38 -15.91
CA TYR A 53 -7.23 -1.06 -15.69
C TYR A 53 -7.41 -1.44 -14.22
N GLY A 54 -6.75 -0.69 -13.32
CA GLY A 54 -6.83 -0.95 -11.89
C GLY A 54 -6.48 0.25 -11.03
N ILE A 55 -6.89 0.21 -9.78
CA ILE A 55 -6.66 1.29 -8.80
C ILE A 55 -6.03 0.72 -7.54
N ILE A 56 -4.94 1.36 -7.08
CA ILE A 56 -4.34 1.15 -5.77
C ILE A 56 -4.47 2.46 -4.99
N ALA A 57 -5.00 2.42 -3.78
CA ALA A 57 -5.21 3.58 -2.93
C ALA A 57 -4.62 3.37 -1.54
N ASN A 58 -3.74 4.28 -1.12
CA ASN A 58 -3.08 4.28 0.19
C ASN A 58 -3.42 5.56 0.97
N PRO A 59 -4.71 5.77 1.35
CA PRO A 59 -5.08 6.98 2.09
C PRO A 59 -4.34 7.05 3.42
N VAL A 60 -3.94 8.28 3.79
CA VAL A 60 -3.13 8.54 4.97
C VAL A 60 -3.74 7.91 6.22
N CYS A 61 -2.96 7.08 6.92
CA CYS A 61 -3.42 6.30 8.07
C CYS A 61 -3.31 7.03 9.42
N THR A 62 -2.81 8.26 9.46
CA THR A 62 -2.47 8.98 10.72
C THR A 62 -3.64 9.04 11.69
N GLU A 63 -4.85 9.30 11.20
CA GLU A 63 -6.04 9.42 12.05
C GLU A 63 -6.69 8.05 12.38
N PHE A 64 -6.23 6.98 11.75
CA PHE A 64 -6.72 5.61 12.01
C PHE A 64 -5.72 4.74 12.77
N SER A 65 -4.43 5.01 12.65
CA SER A 65 -3.37 4.15 13.19
C SER A 65 -3.26 4.25 14.72
N ILE A 66 -3.12 3.12 15.40
CA ILE A 66 -2.82 3.09 16.84
C ILE A 66 -1.37 3.49 17.16
N ALA A 67 -0.49 3.56 16.16
CA ALA A 67 0.93 3.90 16.33
C ALA A 67 1.19 5.39 16.62
N THR A 68 0.19 6.25 16.54
CA THR A 68 0.32 7.71 16.74
C THR A 68 0.19 8.16 18.20
N GLY A 69 0.42 7.28 19.18
CA GLY A 69 0.31 7.59 20.60
C GLY A 69 -1.12 7.53 21.14
N PHE A 70 -1.25 7.13 22.39
CA PHE A 70 -2.57 6.97 23.05
C PHE A 70 -3.21 8.31 23.38
N ASP A 71 -2.41 9.36 23.57
CA ASP A 71 -2.87 10.68 24.04
C ASP A 71 -3.35 11.62 22.90
N LYS A 72 -3.14 11.25 21.65
CA LYS A 72 -3.56 12.08 20.52
C LYS A 72 -5.04 11.87 20.22
N LYS A 73 -5.85 12.93 20.39
CA LYS A 73 -7.22 12.96 19.89
C LYS A 73 -7.20 12.78 18.37
N ARG A 74 -7.93 11.80 17.88
CA ARG A 74 -8.00 11.46 16.45
C ARG A 74 -9.15 12.20 15.79
N ASP A 75 -8.86 12.76 14.64
CA ASP A 75 -9.85 13.40 13.78
C ASP A 75 -10.23 12.42 12.65
N THR A 76 -11.23 11.59 12.93
CA THR A 76 -11.69 10.58 11.98
C THR A 76 -12.37 11.19 10.75
N GLU A 77 -12.97 12.37 10.85
CA GLU A 77 -13.55 13.09 9.70
C GLU A 77 -12.44 13.50 8.73
N LYS A 78 -11.38 14.09 9.25
CA LYS A 78 -10.18 14.42 8.49
C LYS A 78 -9.54 13.17 7.87
N GLY A 79 -9.48 12.07 8.61
CA GLY A 79 -9.00 10.77 8.09
C GLY A 79 -9.85 10.27 6.94
N MET A 80 -11.17 10.33 7.06
CA MET A 80 -12.12 9.88 6.05
C MET A 80 -12.17 10.77 4.82
N PHE A 81 -11.72 12.00 4.88
CA PHE A 81 -11.71 12.92 3.72
C PHE A 81 -11.02 12.27 2.51
N LEU A 82 -9.78 11.83 2.66
CA LEU A 82 -9.04 11.18 1.56
C LEU A 82 -9.62 9.82 1.19
N VAL A 83 -10.10 9.04 2.16
CA VAL A 83 -10.75 7.75 1.90
C VAL A 83 -11.99 7.94 1.02
N ASN A 84 -12.84 8.93 1.33
CA ASN A 84 -14.05 9.22 0.56
C ASN A 84 -13.72 9.66 -0.87
N HIS A 85 -12.66 10.43 -1.08
CA HIS A 85 -12.22 10.79 -2.43
C HIS A 85 -11.68 9.58 -3.20
N CYS A 86 -10.95 8.68 -2.56
CA CYS A 86 -10.55 7.42 -3.19
C CYS A 86 -11.76 6.58 -3.59
N LEU A 87 -12.76 6.45 -2.72
CA LEU A 87 -14.01 5.73 -3.01
C LEU A 87 -14.78 6.37 -4.16
N ARG A 88 -14.89 7.71 -4.18
CA ARG A 88 -15.52 8.46 -5.27
C ARG A 88 -14.85 8.16 -6.62
N ILE A 89 -13.51 8.22 -6.68
CA ILE A 89 -12.77 7.94 -7.91
C ILE A 89 -13.00 6.49 -8.37
N ILE A 90 -12.98 5.52 -7.45
CA ILE A 90 -13.28 4.12 -7.75
C ILE A 90 -14.70 3.96 -8.32
N ASP A 91 -15.68 4.66 -7.75
CA ASP A 91 -17.07 4.65 -8.23
C ASP A 91 -17.21 5.31 -9.61
N GLU A 92 -16.56 6.43 -9.84
CA GLU A 92 -16.55 7.13 -11.14
C GLU A 92 -15.90 6.28 -12.26
N CYS A 93 -14.91 5.46 -11.92
CA CYS A 93 -14.30 4.52 -12.87
C CYS A 93 -15.20 3.33 -13.21
N GLY A 94 -16.24 3.07 -12.39
CA GLY A 94 -17.10 1.90 -12.51
C GLY A 94 -16.44 0.65 -11.90
N LYS A 95 -16.84 0.30 -10.69
CA LYS A 95 -16.24 -0.84 -9.94
C LYS A 95 -16.23 -2.15 -10.72
N ASP A 96 -17.23 -2.37 -11.56
CA ASP A 96 -17.37 -3.61 -12.34
C ASP A 96 -16.45 -3.64 -13.56
N THR A 97 -16.12 -2.48 -14.12
CA THR A 97 -15.23 -2.36 -15.29
C THR A 97 -13.76 -2.49 -14.92
N LEU A 98 -13.40 -2.13 -13.68
CA LEU A 98 -12.04 -2.28 -13.18
C LEU A 98 -11.66 -3.74 -13.05
N LYS A 99 -10.46 -4.09 -13.52
CA LYS A 99 -9.89 -5.43 -13.28
C LYS A 99 -9.70 -5.68 -11.80
N PHE A 100 -9.22 -4.68 -11.09
CA PHE A 100 -9.11 -4.68 -9.64
C PHE A 100 -9.15 -3.24 -9.07
N TYR A 101 -9.52 -3.11 -7.82
CA TYR A 101 -9.23 -1.94 -7.01
C TYR A 101 -8.95 -2.37 -5.57
N VAL A 102 -8.07 -1.66 -4.89
CA VAL A 102 -7.67 -1.95 -3.51
C VAL A 102 -7.44 -0.67 -2.72
N ILE A 103 -7.95 -0.62 -1.50
CA ILE A 103 -7.62 0.39 -0.49
C ILE A 103 -6.77 -0.30 0.58
N GLU A 104 -5.61 0.25 0.87
CA GLU A 104 -4.64 -0.27 1.85
C GLU A 104 -4.61 0.61 3.09
N ASN A 105 -4.56 -0.02 4.28
CA ASN A 105 -4.31 0.68 5.54
C ASN A 105 -3.81 -0.32 6.61
N PRO A 106 -3.18 0.13 7.72
CA PRO A 106 -2.79 -0.75 8.81
C PRO A 106 -3.98 -1.54 9.40
N ALA A 107 -3.83 -2.86 9.49
CA ALA A 107 -4.90 -3.75 9.98
C ALA A 107 -5.25 -3.52 11.46
N THR A 108 -4.32 -2.97 12.24
CA THR A 108 -4.53 -2.58 13.64
C THR A 108 -5.24 -1.24 13.79
N GLY A 109 -5.43 -0.51 12.67
CA GLY A 109 -6.10 0.79 12.65
C GLY A 109 -7.62 0.69 12.71
N ARG A 110 -8.25 1.88 12.79
CA ARG A 110 -9.70 2.04 12.93
C ARG A 110 -10.46 2.12 11.61
N LEU A 111 -9.79 2.13 10.45
CA LEU A 111 -10.46 2.25 9.15
C LEU A 111 -11.54 1.17 8.93
N LYS A 112 -11.36 -0.01 9.53
CA LYS A 112 -12.36 -1.10 9.52
C LYS A 112 -13.71 -0.73 10.18
N GLU A 113 -13.76 0.31 11.01
CA GLU A 113 -15.00 0.81 11.64
C GLU A 113 -15.87 1.55 10.60
N PHE A 114 -15.27 2.04 9.52
CA PHE A 114 -15.90 2.78 8.43
C PHE A 114 -16.12 1.92 7.18
N LEU A 115 -15.14 1.12 6.80
CA LEU A 115 -15.20 0.28 5.60
C LEU A 115 -15.65 -1.17 5.86
N GLY A 116 -15.88 -1.52 7.14
CA GLY A 116 -16.22 -2.88 7.52
C GLY A 116 -15.01 -3.83 7.48
N LYS A 117 -15.30 -5.15 7.48
CA LYS A 117 -14.27 -6.18 7.49
C LYS A 117 -13.42 -6.11 6.22
N PRO A 118 -12.07 -6.06 6.33
CA PRO A 118 -11.21 -6.12 5.17
C PRO A 118 -11.34 -7.45 4.44
N GLN A 119 -11.20 -7.42 3.12
CA GLN A 119 -11.23 -8.60 2.29
C GLN A 119 -9.99 -9.48 2.50
N TYR A 120 -8.86 -8.86 2.77
CA TYR A 120 -7.63 -9.56 3.08
C TYR A 120 -6.81 -8.81 4.13
N VAL A 121 -6.12 -9.59 4.97
CA VAL A 121 -5.12 -9.08 5.91
C VAL A 121 -3.85 -9.89 5.71
N TYR A 122 -2.71 -9.21 5.60
CA TYR A 122 -1.44 -9.88 5.40
C TYR A 122 -0.33 -9.34 6.29
N GLU A 123 0.74 -10.14 6.35
CA GLU A 123 2.03 -9.77 6.92
C GLU A 123 3.10 -9.90 5.83
N PRO A 124 4.07 -8.97 5.73
CA PRO A 124 5.14 -9.01 4.74
C PRO A 124 5.90 -10.34 4.70
N TRP A 125 6.15 -10.93 5.86
CA TRP A 125 6.90 -12.17 5.97
C TRP A 125 6.19 -13.38 5.32
N TRP A 126 4.89 -13.34 5.12
CA TRP A 126 4.16 -14.38 4.38
C TRP A 126 4.62 -14.49 2.92
N TYR A 127 5.21 -13.43 2.40
CA TYR A 127 5.69 -13.33 1.02
C TYR A 127 7.21 -13.40 0.91
N GLY A 128 7.95 -13.24 2.00
CA GLY A 128 9.40 -13.34 2.04
C GLY A 128 10.13 -12.13 2.60
N ASP A 129 9.42 -11.03 2.84
CA ASP A 129 9.98 -9.86 3.50
C ASP A 129 10.17 -10.13 5.01
N PRO A 130 11.40 -10.13 5.56
CA PRO A 130 11.67 -10.62 6.92
C PRO A 130 11.30 -9.61 8.03
N TRP A 131 10.11 -9.02 7.96
CA TRP A 131 9.57 -8.12 8.99
C TRP A 131 8.05 -8.17 9.05
N THR A 132 7.49 -7.50 10.06
CA THR A 132 6.05 -7.35 10.25
C THR A 132 5.58 -5.93 9.94
N LYS A 133 4.47 -5.84 9.20
CA LYS A 133 3.67 -4.64 8.94
C LYS A 133 2.26 -5.11 8.64
N LYS A 134 1.50 -5.49 9.68
CA LYS A 134 0.18 -6.07 9.50
C LYS A 134 -0.74 -5.10 8.76
N THR A 135 -1.08 -5.45 7.54
CA THR A 135 -1.77 -4.60 6.58
C THR A 135 -3.11 -5.19 6.18
N ALA A 136 -4.13 -4.34 6.06
CA ALA A 136 -5.47 -4.70 5.65
C ALA A 136 -5.80 -4.12 4.27
N LEU A 137 -6.52 -4.89 3.47
CA LEU A 137 -6.94 -4.55 2.12
C LEU A 137 -8.45 -4.68 1.97
N TRP A 138 -9.07 -3.63 1.41
CA TRP A 138 -10.48 -3.58 1.03
C TRP A 138 -10.58 -3.39 -0.48
N GLY A 139 -11.54 -4.06 -1.12
CA GLY A 139 -11.79 -3.85 -2.54
C GLY A 139 -12.11 -5.14 -3.31
N LYS A 140 -11.93 -5.07 -4.64
CA LYS A 140 -12.10 -6.18 -5.58
C LYS A 140 -10.75 -6.52 -6.17
N PHE A 141 -10.17 -7.65 -5.80
CA PHE A 141 -8.86 -8.09 -6.26
C PHE A 141 -8.67 -9.59 -6.03
N ASN A 142 -7.74 -10.20 -6.74
CA ASN A 142 -7.30 -11.56 -6.51
C ASN A 142 -6.29 -11.59 -5.35
N ILE A 143 -6.51 -12.50 -4.40
CA ILE A 143 -5.62 -12.66 -3.24
C ILE A 143 -4.38 -13.46 -3.67
N PRO A 144 -3.17 -12.90 -3.49
CA PRO A 144 -1.95 -13.63 -3.81
C PRO A 144 -1.71 -14.79 -2.84
N GLN A 145 -1.20 -15.89 -3.36
CA GLN A 145 -0.85 -17.05 -2.56
C GLN A 145 0.34 -16.74 -1.65
N ARG A 146 0.25 -17.16 -0.38
CA ARG A 146 1.36 -17.04 0.57
C ARG A 146 2.49 -17.96 0.16
N LYS A 147 3.72 -17.47 0.28
CA LYS A 147 4.95 -18.23 0.07
C LYS A 147 5.41 -18.95 1.33
N TYR A 148 5.22 -18.33 2.50
CA TYR A 148 5.62 -18.85 3.79
C TYR A 148 4.45 -18.91 4.76
N PHE A 149 4.37 -20.00 5.53
CA PHE A 149 3.35 -20.24 6.55
C PHE A 149 3.91 -20.18 7.96
N ARG A 150 5.22 -20.34 8.12
CA ARG A 150 5.93 -20.27 9.39
C ARG A 150 7.05 -19.26 9.28
N TRP A 151 7.22 -18.49 10.36
CA TRP A 151 8.28 -17.47 10.41
C TRP A 151 9.69 -18.06 10.28
N GLU A 152 9.87 -19.25 10.83
CA GLU A 152 11.15 -19.97 10.83
C GLU A 152 11.65 -20.23 9.42
N ASP A 153 10.75 -20.44 8.46
CA ASP A 153 11.05 -20.77 7.06
C ASP A 153 11.42 -19.54 6.22
N VAL A 154 11.16 -18.32 6.74
CA VAL A 154 11.46 -17.07 6.03
C VAL A 154 12.96 -16.78 6.08
N PRO A 155 13.62 -16.46 4.94
CA PRO A 155 15.02 -16.02 4.94
C PRO A 155 15.20 -14.80 5.84
N LYS A 156 16.13 -14.89 6.81
CA LYS A 156 16.36 -13.82 7.77
C LYS A 156 17.34 -12.79 7.23
N ASN A 157 17.07 -11.52 7.53
CA ASN A 157 18.02 -10.45 7.29
C ASN A 157 18.59 -9.98 8.63
N HIS A 158 19.82 -10.38 8.94
CA HIS A 158 20.47 -10.07 10.20
C HIS A 158 20.69 -8.57 10.43
N ASN A 159 20.79 -7.78 9.36
CA ASN A 159 20.93 -6.33 9.45
C ASN A 159 19.70 -5.59 10.02
N LEU A 160 18.55 -6.29 10.12
CA LEU A 160 17.35 -5.73 10.75
C LEU A 160 17.40 -5.81 12.28
N TYR A 161 18.31 -6.62 12.84
CA TYR A 161 18.46 -6.85 14.27
C TYR A 161 19.62 -6.01 14.85
N VAL A 162 19.49 -4.69 14.80
CA VAL A 162 20.53 -3.76 15.31
C VAL A 162 20.70 -3.85 16.83
N ARG A 163 19.71 -4.38 17.53
CA ARG A 163 19.76 -4.68 18.98
C ARG A 163 19.26 -6.10 19.21
N PRO A 164 19.78 -6.81 20.24
CA PRO A 164 19.24 -8.13 20.58
C PRO A 164 17.77 -7.98 20.96
N ARG A 165 16.88 -8.24 20.02
CA ARG A 165 15.42 -8.27 20.21
C ARG A 165 14.94 -9.69 20.05
N ARG A 166 14.13 -10.11 21.00
CA ARG A 166 13.35 -11.34 20.84
C ARG A 166 12.16 -11.02 19.93
N GLY A 167 11.98 -11.84 18.89
CA GLY A 167 10.81 -11.77 18.01
C GLY A 167 11.08 -11.23 16.60
N LYS A 168 10.02 -11.01 15.85
CA LYS A 168 10.07 -10.54 14.46
C LYS A 168 10.38 -9.05 14.41
N PRO A 169 11.27 -8.58 13.51
CA PRO A 169 11.44 -7.15 13.26
C PRO A 169 10.10 -6.53 12.87
N SER A 170 9.80 -5.34 13.39
CA SER A 170 8.58 -4.60 13.05
C SER A 170 8.93 -3.30 12.36
N MET A 171 8.31 -3.03 11.21
CA MET A 171 8.51 -1.81 10.44
C MET A 171 8.31 -0.54 11.29
N ALA A 172 7.35 -0.56 12.20
CA ALA A 172 7.05 0.59 13.08
C ALA A 172 8.17 0.91 14.06
N PHE A 173 9.02 -0.06 14.40
CA PHE A 173 10.04 0.05 15.46
C PHE A 173 11.45 -0.26 14.98
N LEU A 174 11.68 -0.34 13.68
CA LEU A 174 13.00 -0.55 13.13
C LEU A 174 13.91 0.64 13.46
N HIS A 175 15.14 0.34 13.87
CA HIS A 175 16.16 1.35 14.06
C HIS A 175 16.50 2.02 12.72
N LYS A 176 16.85 3.30 12.76
CA LYS A 176 17.15 4.10 11.56
C LYS A 176 18.22 3.46 10.68
N SER A 177 19.27 2.89 11.26
CA SER A 177 20.34 2.21 10.52
C SER A 177 19.90 0.88 9.87
N ALA A 178 18.89 0.22 10.41
CA ALA A 178 18.37 -1.02 9.82
C ALA A 178 17.51 -0.78 8.56
N LYS A 179 16.89 0.39 8.45
CA LYS A 179 15.95 0.71 7.38
C LYS A 179 16.58 0.65 6.00
N GLN A 180 17.83 1.07 5.86
CA GLN A 180 18.58 1.02 4.59
C GLN A 180 18.75 -0.40 4.03
N HIS A 181 18.59 -1.42 4.86
CA HIS A 181 18.73 -2.83 4.46
C HIS A 181 17.42 -3.49 4.02
N ILE A 182 16.28 -2.79 4.13
CA ILE A 182 14.96 -3.34 3.77
C ILE A 182 14.70 -3.24 2.27
N PHE A 183 15.04 -2.09 1.69
CA PHE A 183 14.76 -1.80 0.30
C PHE A 183 16.03 -1.39 -0.44
N ASN A 184 16.07 -1.71 -1.72
CA ASN A 184 16.99 -1.04 -2.61
C ASN A 184 16.47 0.41 -2.82
N LEU A 185 16.83 1.31 -1.91
CA LEU A 185 16.37 2.71 -1.89
C LEU A 185 16.71 3.52 -3.15
N ARG A 186 17.57 2.97 -4.06
CA ARG A 186 17.91 3.63 -5.33
C ARG A 186 16.71 3.91 -6.23
N HIS A 187 15.59 3.23 -6.00
CA HIS A 187 14.38 3.37 -6.80
C HIS A 187 13.31 4.26 -6.19
N PHE A 188 13.50 4.70 -4.94
CA PHE A 188 12.49 5.47 -4.20
C PHE A 188 13.11 6.66 -3.48
N ILE A 189 12.42 7.80 -3.54
CA ILE A 189 12.77 8.98 -2.73
C ILE A 189 12.07 8.83 -1.39
N VAL A 190 12.83 8.58 -0.34
CA VAL A 190 12.34 8.41 1.03
C VAL A 190 12.92 9.53 1.88
N GLU A 191 12.11 10.55 2.13
CA GLU A 191 12.55 11.78 2.80
C GLU A 191 12.60 11.63 4.32
N ASP A 192 11.65 10.90 4.90
CA ASP A 192 11.48 10.80 6.34
C ASP A 192 11.03 9.40 6.81
N ASP A 193 10.87 9.26 8.12
CA ASP A 193 10.44 8.01 8.76
C ASP A 193 9.00 7.62 8.39
N MET A 194 8.15 8.58 8.14
CA MET A 194 6.75 8.35 7.78
C MET A 194 6.68 7.82 6.34
N SER A 195 7.40 8.44 5.42
CA SER A 195 7.57 7.99 4.04
C SER A 195 8.14 6.57 3.99
N PHE A 196 9.16 6.30 4.83
CA PHE A 196 9.74 4.95 4.92
C PHE A 196 8.70 3.91 5.36
N ARG A 197 7.89 4.20 6.39
CA ARG A 197 6.86 3.29 6.90
C ARG A 197 5.69 3.10 5.92
N SER A 198 5.48 4.03 4.99
CA SER A 198 4.45 3.94 3.95
C SER A 198 4.82 2.97 2.84
N LEU A 199 6.11 2.64 2.66
CA LEU A 199 6.54 1.71 1.61
C LEU A 199 5.79 0.38 1.65
N CYS A 200 5.32 -0.05 0.49
CA CYS A 200 4.77 -1.39 0.30
C CYS A 200 5.90 -2.42 0.37
N PRO A 201 5.72 -3.55 1.08
CA PRO A 201 6.66 -4.65 1.05
C PRO A 201 6.86 -5.16 -0.38
N GLN A 202 8.12 -5.30 -0.81
CA GLN A 202 8.44 -5.57 -2.20
C GLN A 202 7.93 -6.95 -2.65
N GLU A 203 8.12 -7.97 -1.84
CA GLU A 203 7.69 -9.33 -2.17
C GLU A 203 6.16 -9.42 -2.24
N PHE A 204 5.45 -8.69 -1.37
CA PHE A 204 4.00 -8.59 -1.47
C PHE A 204 3.57 -7.85 -2.74
N ALA A 205 4.19 -6.73 -3.08
CA ALA A 205 3.86 -5.96 -4.30
C ALA A 205 4.02 -6.82 -5.57
N MET A 206 5.09 -7.62 -5.64
CA MET A 206 5.32 -8.57 -6.73
C MET A 206 4.28 -9.69 -6.78
N ALA A 207 3.93 -10.27 -5.62
CA ALA A 207 2.91 -11.31 -5.54
C ALA A 207 1.52 -10.79 -5.92
N PHE A 208 1.17 -9.57 -5.45
CA PHE A 208 -0.09 -8.91 -5.80
C PHE A 208 -0.19 -8.62 -7.30
N PHE A 209 0.88 -8.07 -7.89
CA PHE A 209 0.98 -7.87 -9.33
C PHE A 209 0.78 -9.18 -10.09
N GLY A 210 1.42 -10.27 -9.67
CA GLY A 210 1.37 -11.57 -10.35
C GLY A 210 -0.04 -12.09 -10.59
N VAL A 211 -0.99 -11.78 -9.69
CA VAL A 211 -2.39 -12.26 -9.77
C VAL A 211 -3.40 -11.20 -10.19
N ASN A 212 -3.00 -9.91 -10.28
CA ASN A 212 -3.88 -8.78 -10.64
C ASN A 212 -3.43 -8.03 -11.91
N ARG A 213 -2.61 -8.66 -12.72
CA ARG A 213 -2.15 -8.17 -14.03
C ARG A 213 -3.03 -8.63 -15.17
#